data_4c7540d22639d41965bfb8877b2899ee
#
_entry.id   4c7540d22639d41965bfb8877b2899ee
#
_cell.length_a   1.000
_cell.length_b   1.000
_cell.length_c   1.000
_cell.angle_alpha   90.00
_cell.angle_beta   90.00
_cell.angle_gamma   90.00
#
_symmetry.space_group_name_H-M   'P 1'
#
loop_
_entity.id
_entity.type
_entity.pdbx_description
1 polymer ?
#
loop_
_entity_poly.entity_id
_entity_poly.type
_entity_poly.pdbx_seq_one_letter_code
_entity_poly.pdbx_strand_id
1 'polypeptide(L)'
;MMRLSAEALTEEYEWHYLAFDEGDSTEDEIRAFRGLQPESHGRYLNWGAGNWSQSLSRLRHEGWNVLGFEPHSSAMQQDGVVTRLEHIEHLSFDGIFSNNLLEHLRHPVDDLRQMASLLKPGSLMSHATPCFDYKFEFTRFHLFFFLGRSREVLAKRAGLEVVSFEEDGNFMNWVLQKP
;
A
#
# COMPACT_ATOMS: atom_id res chain seq x y z
N MET A 1 -3.42 -8.47 25.33
CA MET A 1 -2.63 -8.24 24.13
C MET A 1 -1.79 -7.00 24.39
N MET A 2 -0.46 -7.15 24.49
CA MET A 2 0.43 -6.00 24.65
C MET A 2 0.42 -5.18 23.34
N ARG A 3 0.09 -3.90 23.45
CA ARG A 3 0.23 -2.98 22.31
C ARG A 3 1.67 -2.50 22.29
N LEU A 4 2.40 -2.81 21.24
CA LEU A 4 3.70 -2.19 21.00
C LEU A 4 3.52 -0.67 20.79
N SER A 5 4.45 0.14 21.30
CA SER A 5 4.50 1.56 20.94
C SER A 5 4.85 1.72 19.44
N ALA A 6 4.73 2.93 18.91
CA ALA A 6 5.13 3.19 17.52
C ALA A 6 6.63 2.93 17.31
N GLU A 7 7.45 3.33 18.29
CA GLU A 7 8.90 3.09 18.26
C GLU A 7 9.23 1.59 18.28
N ALA A 8 8.61 0.82 19.17
CA ALA A 8 8.82 -0.62 19.26
C ALA A 8 8.34 -1.35 18.00
N LEU A 9 7.32 -0.82 17.31
CA LEU A 9 6.88 -1.36 16.02
C LEU A 9 7.90 -1.07 14.92
N THR A 10 8.46 0.14 14.89
CA THR A 10 9.52 0.51 13.94
C THR A 10 10.75 -0.40 14.11
N GLU A 11 11.21 -0.60 15.36
CA GLU A 11 12.31 -1.52 15.66
C GLU A 11 12.03 -2.96 15.19
N GLU A 12 10.81 -3.45 15.40
CA GLU A 12 10.39 -4.78 14.94
C GLU A 12 10.39 -4.89 13.41
N TYR A 13 9.95 -3.85 12.68
CA TYR A 13 9.99 -3.83 11.22
C TYR A 13 11.43 -3.73 10.70
N GLU A 14 12.27 -2.89 11.29
CA GLU A 14 13.69 -2.79 10.92
C GLU A 14 14.38 -4.14 11.10
N TRP A 15 14.13 -4.83 12.22
CA TRP A 15 14.64 -6.17 12.44
C TRP A 15 14.11 -7.19 11.43
N HIS A 16 12.81 -7.10 11.10
CA HIS A 16 12.17 -7.96 10.11
C HIS A 16 12.85 -7.81 8.73
N TYR A 17 13.05 -6.58 8.29
CA TYR A 17 13.75 -6.29 7.03
C TYR A 17 15.21 -6.80 7.01
N LEU A 18 15.85 -6.92 8.15
CA LEU A 18 17.21 -7.47 8.25
C LEU A 18 17.25 -9.01 8.32
N ALA A 19 16.21 -9.63 8.89
CA ALA A 19 16.19 -11.04 9.21
C ALA A 19 15.48 -11.90 8.16
N PHE A 20 14.59 -11.33 7.37
CA PHE A 20 13.75 -12.05 6.41
C PHE A 20 13.82 -11.40 5.03
N ASP A 21 14.09 -12.21 4.03
CA ASP A 21 13.92 -11.86 2.62
C ASP A 21 12.46 -12.12 2.24
N GLU A 22 11.68 -11.08 2.04
CA GLU A 22 10.26 -11.19 1.66
C GLU A 22 10.07 -11.56 0.18
N GLY A 23 11.16 -11.66 -0.56
CA GLY A 23 11.13 -11.90 -1.99
C GLY A 23 10.88 -10.63 -2.80
N ASP A 24 10.92 -10.79 -4.12
CA ASP A 24 10.72 -9.69 -5.06
C ASP A 24 9.23 -9.46 -5.35
N SER A 25 8.66 -8.40 -4.80
CA SER A 25 7.26 -7.99 -5.01
C SER A 25 7.06 -7.06 -6.21
N THR A 26 8.09 -6.84 -7.03
CA THR A 26 8.10 -5.83 -8.09
C THR A 26 6.95 -5.98 -9.07
N GLU A 27 6.67 -7.19 -9.55
CA GLU A 27 5.60 -7.43 -10.53
C GLU A 27 4.21 -7.18 -9.93
N ASP A 28 3.97 -7.60 -8.70
CA ASP A 28 2.68 -7.42 -8.02
C ASP A 28 2.42 -5.94 -7.74
N GLU A 29 3.43 -5.18 -7.34
CA GLU A 29 3.32 -3.72 -7.18
C GLU A 29 3.04 -3.01 -8.51
N ILE A 30 3.70 -3.41 -9.60
CA ILE A 30 3.43 -2.87 -10.94
C ILE A 30 2.00 -3.24 -11.39
N ARG A 31 1.53 -4.44 -11.09
CA ARG A 31 0.13 -4.83 -11.35
C ARG A 31 -0.84 -3.97 -10.54
N ALA A 32 -0.57 -3.76 -9.25
CA ALA A 32 -1.37 -2.87 -8.41
C ALA A 32 -1.39 -1.44 -8.99
N PHE A 33 -0.24 -0.89 -9.39
CA PHE A 33 -0.18 0.41 -10.07
C PHE A 33 -1.05 0.45 -11.33
N ARG A 34 -1.01 -0.58 -12.16
CA ARG A 34 -1.84 -0.67 -13.39
C ARG A 34 -3.33 -0.75 -13.09
N GLY A 35 -3.72 -1.31 -11.93
CA GLY A 35 -5.10 -1.30 -11.44
C GLY A 35 -5.69 0.11 -11.27
N LEU A 36 -4.85 1.13 -11.12
CA LEU A 36 -5.26 2.55 -11.09
C LEU A 36 -5.68 3.09 -12.48
N GLN A 37 -5.45 2.34 -13.57
CA GLN A 37 -5.61 2.83 -14.95
C GLN A 37 -4.86 4.16 -15.16
N PRO A 38 -3.53 4.22 -14.93
CA PRO A 38 -2.80 5.46 -14.79
C PRO A 38 -2.72 6.24 -16.10
N GLU A 39 -2.76 7.58 -15.99
CA GLU A 39 -2.54 8.50 -17.09
C GLU A 39 -1.10 9.05 -17.06
N SER A 40 -0.48 9.29 -18.22
CA SER A 40 0.94 9.62 -18.34
C SER A 40 1.38 10.90 -17.64
N HIS A 41 0.46 11.83 -17.41
CA HIS A 41 0.73 13.10 -16.71
C HIS A 41 0.29 13.09 -15.24
N GLY A 42 -0.23 11.96 -14.75
CA GLY A 42 -0.67 11.80 -13.37
C GLY A 42 0.50 11.73 -12.38
N ARG A 43 0.22 12.02 -11.12
CA ARG A 43 1.13 11.82 -9.99
C ARG A 43 0.61 10.68 -9.13
N TYR A 44 1.46 9.72 -8.82
CA TYR A 44 1.09 8.50 -8.12
C TYR A 44 1.93 8.28 -6.87
N LEU A 45 1.37 7.55 -5.91
CA LEU A 45 2.04 7.22 -4.66
C LEU A 45 1.98 5.71 -4.41
N ASN A 46 3.14 5.09 -4.20
CA ASN A 46 3.24 3.76 -3.60
C ASN A 46 3.29 3.92 -2.08
N TRP A 47 2.21 3.52 -1.39
CA TRP A 47 2.12 3.61 0.07
C TRP A 47 2.56 2.29 0.71
N GLY A 48 3.60 2.34 1.54
CA GLY A 48 4.28 1.15 2.04
C GLY A 48 5.22 0.58 0.98
N ALA A 49 6.07 1.44 0.39
CA ALA A 49 6.93 1.08 -0.72
C ALA A 49 7.99 0.02 -0.39
N GLY A 50 8.24 -0.22 0.90
CA GLY A 50 9.23 -1.20 1.35
C GLY A 50 10.65 -0.93 0.85
N ASN A 51 11.51 -1.90 1.04
CA ASN A 51 12.93 -1.80 0.64
C ASN A 51 13.34 -2.81 -0.44
N TRP A 52 12.46 -3.74 -0.81
CA TRP A 52 12.82 -4.90 -1.62
C TRP A 52 12.39 -4.82 -3.08
N SER A 53 11.41 -3.98 -3.36
CA SER A 53 10.83 -3.83 -4.69
C SER A 53 11.64 -2.88 -5.56
N GLN A 54 11.71 -3.19 -6.84
CA GLN A 54 12.24 -2.31 -7.87
C GLN A 54 11.13 -1.59 -8.66
N SER A 55 9.88 -1.69 -8.23
CA SER A 55 8.73 -1.14 -8.93
C SER A 55 8.86 0.36 -9.18
N LEU A 56 9.27 1.15 -8.16
CA LEU A 56 9.46 2.59 -8.29
C LEU A 56 10.51 2.95 -9.33
N SER A 57 11.66 2.27 -9.30
CA SER A 57 12.74 2.48 -10.26
C SER A 57 12.28 2.18 -11.69
N ARG A 58 11.59 1.04 -11.88
CA ARG A 58 11.08 0.62 -13.19
C ARG A 58 10.00 1.55 -13.72
N LEU A 59 8.99 1.88 -12.90
CA LEU A 59 7.91 2.80 -13.30
C LEU A 59 8.45 4.18 -13.67
N ARG A 60 9.44 4.69 -12.94
CA ARG A 60 10.09 5.98 -13.24
C ARG A 60 10.90 5.92 -14.52
N HIS A 61 11.60 4.81 -14.77
CA HIS A 61 12.31 4.58 -16.03
C HIS A 61 11.35 4.53 -17.24
N GLU A 62 10.14 4.04 -17.03
CA GLU A 62 9.03 4.06 -17.99
C GLU A 62 8.39 5.46 -18.16
N GLY A 63 8.82 6.45 -17.39
CA GLY A 63 8.35 7.84 -17.47
C GLY A 63 7.19 8.19 -16.55
N TRP A 64 6.80 7.29 -15.62
CA TRP A 64 5.74 7.56 -14.65
C TRP A 64 6.23 8.46 -13.51
N ASN A 65 5.40 9.43 -13.11
CA ASN A 65 5.66 10.28 -11.94
C ASN A 65 5.15 9.58 -10.67
N VAL A 66 5.98 8.73 -10.10
CA VAL A 66 5.66 7.92 -8.90
C VAL A 66 6.61 8.27 -7.76
N LEU A 67 6.04 8.52 -6.57
CA LEU A 67 6.74 8.61 -5.30
C LEU A 67 6.47 7.34 -4.47
N GLY A 68 7.43 6.97 -3.62
CA GLY A 68 7.23 5.98 -2.56
C GLY A 68 7.04 6.67 -1.21
N PHE A 69 6.21 6.09 -0.35
CA PHE A 69 6.12 6.44 1.06
C PHE A 69 6.37 5.19 1.91
N GLU A 70 7.42 5.24 2.76
CA GLU A 70 7.80 4.14 3.64
C GLU A 70 8.28 4.69 4.99
N PRO A 71 7.40 4.78 6.01
CA PRO A 71 7.72 5.41 7.28
C PRO A 71 8.74 4.63 8.12
N HIS A 72 8.93 3.33 7.85
CA HIS A 72 9.81 2.45 8.59
C HIS A 72 11.16 2.22 7.90
N SER A 73 11.45 2.91 6.81
CA SER A 73 12.74 2.83 6.11
C SER A 73 13.75 3.81 6.71
N SER A 74 14.49 3.37 7.73
CA SER A 74 15.56 4.18 8.33
C SER A 74 16.93 3.99 7.66
N ALA A 75 17.14 2.87 6.99
CA ALA A 75 18.48 2.44 6.60
C ALA A 75 18.88 2.71 5.14
N MET A 76 17.93 2.95 4.24
CA MET A 76 18.24 3.19 2.83
C MET A 76 17.45 4.37 2.30
N GLN A 77 18.13 5.47 2.01
CA GLN A 77 17.57 6.52 1.16
C GLN A 77 17.46 5.99 -0.27
N GLN A 78 16.32 5.38 -0.58
CA GLN A 78 15.97 5.11 -1.97
C GLN A 78 15.56 6.42 -2.63
N ASP A 79 16.09 6.67 -3.84
CA ASP A 79 15.69 7.83 -4.62
C ASP A 79 14.18 7.82 -4.87
N GLY A 80 13.50 8.90 -4.41
CA GLY A 80 12.06 9.07 -4.54
C GLY A 80 11.19 8.30 -3.56
N VAL A 81 11.76 7.82 -2.48
CA VAL A 81 11.03 7.36 -1.30
C VAL A 81 11.10 8.41 -0.21
N VAL A 82 9.97 8.75 0.36
CA VAL A 82 9.86 9.65 1.52
C VAL A 82 9.43 8.85 2.75
N THR A 83 9.98 9.22 3.89
CA THR A 83 9.75 8.51 5.16
C THR A 83 8.83 9.26 6.12
N ARG A 84 8.53 10.53 5.81
CA ARG A 84 7.73 11.39 6.67
C ARG A 84 6.52 11.92 5.93
N LEU A 85 5.36 11.82 6.56
CA LEU A 85 4.07 12.24 5.98
C LEU A 85 4.07 13.74 5.63
N GLU A 86 4.74 14.57 6.43
CA GLU A 86 4.82 16.02 6.20
C GLU A 86 5.43 16.37 4.84
N HIS A 87 6.21 15.46 4.24
CA HIS A 87 6.79 15.66 2.90
C HIS A 87 5.78 15.49 1.77
N ILE A 88 4.65 14.82 2.02
CA ILE A 88 3.64 14.50 1.00
C ILE A 88 2.24 15.01 1.34
N GLU A 89 1.93 15.38 2.58
CA GLU A 89 0.59 15.77 3.00
C GLU A 89 0.04 17.01 2.29
N HIS A 90 0.91 17.84 1.72
CA HIS A 90 0.57 19.02 0.92
C HIS A 90 0.42 18.71 -0.58
N LEU A 91 0.68 17.48 -0.98
CA LEU A 91 0.57 17.03 -2.37
C LEU A 91 -0.82 16.44 -2.63
N SER A 92 -1.22 16.44 -3.91
CA SER A 92 -2.39 15.71 -4.39
C SER A 92 -1.98 14.69 -5.43
N PHE A 93 -2.55 13.48 -5.31
CA PHE A 93 -2.24 12.36 -6.17
C PHE A 93 -3.43 11.98 -7.04
N ASP A 94 -3.14 11.53 -8.26
CA ASP A 94 -4.10 10.98 -9.22
C ASP A 94 -4.37 9.48 -8.95
N GLY A 95 -3.56 8.84 -8.12
CA GLY A 95 -3.78 7.48 -7.64
C GLY A 95 -2.79 7.09 -6.55
N ILE A 96 -3.23 6.18 -5.69
CA ILE A 96 -2.40 5.57 -4.64
C ILE A 96 -2.49 4.06 -4.79
N PHE A 97 -1.35 3.38 -4.70
CA PHE A 97 -1.31 1.92 -4.72
C PHE A 97 -0.46 1.38 -3.57
N SER A 98 -0.68 0.13 -3.23
CA SER A 98 0.14 -0.63 -2.29
C SER A 98 0.11 -2.12 -2.59
N ASN A 99 1.11 -2.82 -2.13
CA ASN A 99 1.14 -4.28 -2.11
C ASN A 99 1.59 -4.76 -0.73
N ASN A 100 0.95 -5.80 -0.19
CA ASN A 100 1.24 -6.37 1.14
C ASN A 100 1.28 -5.30 2.25
N LEU A 101 0.29 -4.42 2.30
CA LEU A 101 0.22 -3.34 3.27
C LEU A 101 -0.99 -3.43 4.20
N LEU A 102 -2.20 -3.60 3.63
CA LEU A 102 -3.45 -3.44 4.39
C LEU A 102 -3.56 -4.40 5.56
N GLU A 103 -3.04 -5.62 5.42
CA GLU A 103 -3.02 -6.67 6.44
C GLU A 103 -2.14 -6.32 7.66
N HIS A 104 -1.20 -5.41 7.49
CA HIS A 104 -0.29 -4.96 8.54
C HIS A 104 -0.81 -3.73 9.31
N LEU A 105 -1.77 -2.99 8.74
CA LEU A 105 -2.27 -1.75 9.33
C LEU A 105 -3.08 -2.03 10.60
N ARG A 106 -2.80 -1.29 11.68
CA ARG A 106 -3.56 -1.43 12.95
C ARG A 106 -4.94 -0.79 12.89
N HIS A 107 -5.08 0.26 12.12
CA HIS A 107 -6.30 1.06 11.98
C HIS A 107 -6.66 1.26 10.51
N PRO A 108 -6.93 0.18 9.74
CA PRO A 108 -7.02 0.24 8.29
C PRO A 108 -8.09 1.22 7.78
N VAL A 109 -9.14 1.49 8.56
CA VAL A 109 -10.14 2.53 8.20
C VAL A 109 -9.52 3.93 8.23
N ASP A 110 -8.75 4.25 9.26
CA ASP A 110 -8.15 5.57 9.42
C ASP A 110 -6.99 5.77 8.45
N ASP A 111 -6.22 4.72 8.21
CA ASP A 111 -5.14 4.71 7.22
C ASP A 111 -5.69 4.93 5.80
N LEU A 112 -6.78 4.24 5.42
CA LEU A 112 -7.46 4.46 4.14
C LEU A 112 -8.03 5.88 4.02
N ARG A 113 -8.57 6.45 5.10
CA ARG A 113 -9.01 7.85 5.11
C ARG A 113 -7.84 8.82 4.91
N GLN A 114 -6.70 8.54 5.54
CA GLN A 114 -5.49 9.34 5.36
C GLN A 114 -5.01 9.29 3.91
N MET A 115 -4.92 8.11 3.31
CA MET A 115 -4.61 7.96 1.88
C MET A 115 -5.63 8.74 1.01
N ALA A 116 -6.93 8.57 1.29
CA ALA A 116 -7.99 9.28 0.57
C ALA A 116 -7.88 10.80 0.69
N SER A 117 -7.37 11.34 1.80
CA SER A 117 -7.17 12.79 1.96
C SER A 117 -6.15 13.35 0.96
N LEU A 118 -5.21 12.52 0.51
CA LEU A 118 -4.18 12.89 -0.47
C LEU A 118 -4.64 12.71 -1.93
N LEU A 119 -5.77 12.05 -2.15
CA LEU A 119 -6.32 11.84 -3.50
C LEU A 119 -7.14 13.02 -3.97
N LYS A 120 -7.09 13.28 -5.27
CA LYS A 120 -8.07 14.14 -5.94
C LYS A 120 -9.46 13.45 -5.92
N PRO A 121 -10.55 14.20 -5.95
CA PRO A 121 -11.90 13.63 -6.15
C PRO A 121 -11.95 12.77 -7.43
N GLY A 122 -12.63 11.64 -7.37
CA GLY A 122 -12.74 10.71 -8.48
C GLY A 122 -11.52 9.80 -8.70
N SER A 123 -10.40 10.04 -8.02
CA SER A 123 -9.19 9.22 -8.16
C SER A 123 -9.31 7.86 -7.48
N LEU A 124 -8.45 6.92 -7.91
CA LEU A 124 -8.48 5.53 -7.49
C LEU A 124 -7.37 5.21 -6.46
N MET A 125 -7.68 4.24 -5.61
CA MET A 125 -6.70 3.50 -4.83
C MET A 125 -6.71 2.04 -5.26
N SER A 126 -5.54 1.40 -5.30
CA SER A 126 -5.37 0.01 -5.71
C SER A 126 -4.49 -0.72 -4.69
N HIS A 127 -5.06 -1.71 -4.01
CA HIS A 127 -4.41 -2.39 -2.90
C HIS A 127 -4.34 -3.88 -3.17
N ALA A 128 -3.14 -4.39 -3.42
CA ALA A 128 -2.90 -5.81 -3.56
C ALA A 128 -2.44 -6.42 -2.23
N THR A 129 -3.00 -7.57 -1.88
CA THR A 129 -2.57 -8.40 -0.75
C THR A 129 -3.14 -9.81 -0.89
N PRO A 130 -2.38 -10.86 -0.51
CA PRO A 130 -2.91 -12.23 -0.47
C PRO A 130 -3.96 -12.44 0.63
N CYS A 131 -4.06 -11.53 1.59
CA CYS A 131 -4.94 -11.65 2.76
C CYS A 131 -6.44 -11.38 2.47
N PHE A 132 -6.85 -11.33 1.22
CA PHE A 132 -8.24 -11.43 0.83
C PHE A 132 -8.75 -12.89 0.85
N ASP A 133 -7.85 -13.88 0.94
CA ASP A 133 -8.17 -15.28 1.18
C ASP A 133 -7.39 -15.80 2.41
N TYR A 134 -7.97 -16.79 3.12
CA TYR A 134 -7.35 -17.38 4.32
C TYR A 134 -6.33 -18.48 3.99
N LYS A 135 -5.71 -18.44 2.82
CA LYS A 135 -4.64 -19.37 2.44
C LYS A 135 -3.29 -19.06 3.07
N PHE A 136 -3.12 -17.83 3.56
CA PHE A 136 -1.84 -17.28 4.00
C PHE A 136 -1.84 -17.05 5.51
N GLU A 137 -1.64 -18.12 6.26
CA GLU A 137 -1.74 -18.11 7.73
C GLU A 137 -0.47 -17.60 8.44
N PHE A 138 0.60 -17.28 7.72
CA PHE A 138 1.92 -17.50 8.27
C PHE A 138 2.66 -16.29 8.81
N THR A 139 2.08 -15.13 8.95
CA THR A 139 2.89 -14.10 9.55
C THR A 139 2.24 -13.53 10.80
N ARG A 140 3.04 -13.44 11.86
CA ARG A 140 2.65 -12.73 13.09
C ARG A 140 2.34 -11.25 12.86
N PHE A 141 2.65 -10.74 11.66
CA PHE A 141 2.44 -9.35 11.27
C PHE A 141 1.14 -9.13 10.50
N HIS A 142 0.49 -10.17 9.98
CA HIS A 142 -0.82 -10.07 9.36
C HIS A 142 -1.88 -9.94 10.44
N LEU A 143 -2.34 -8.72 10.66
CA LEU A 143 -3.34 -8.41 11.69
C LEU A 143 -4.76 -8.66 11.20
N PHE A 144 -4.98 -8.64 9.89
CA PHE A 144 -6.28 -8.75 9.26
C PHE A 144 -6.28 -9.67 8.06
N PHE A 145 -7.42 -10.40 7.90
CA PHE A 145 -7.81 -11.09 6.69
C PHE A 145 -9.13 -10.49 6.21
N PHE A 146 -9.19 -10.02 4.99
CA PHE A 146 -10.33 -9.26 4.45
C PHE A 146 -11.34 -10.18 3.76
N LEU A 147 -11.88 -11.14 4.50
CA LEU A 147 -12.75 -12.21 4.00
C LEU A 147 -14.20 -11.75 3.83
N GLY A 148 -14.91 -12.40 2.91
CA GLY A 148 -16.33 -12.18 2.69
C GLY A 148 -16.65 -10.71 2.42
N ARG A 149 -17.56 -10.12 3.21
CA ARG A 149 -17.99 -8.72 3.06
C ARG A 149 -17.12 -7.69 3.80
N SER A 150 -16.00 -8.11 4.39
CA SER A 150 -15.16 -7.18 5.16
C SER A 150 -14.59 -6.05 4.28
N ARG A 151 -14.32 -6.32 3.02
CA ARG A 151 -13.86 -5.33 2.03
C ARG A 151 -14.85 -4.19 1.86
N GLU A 152 -16.10 -4.51 1.57
CA GLU A 152 -17.17 -3.54 1.37
C GLU A 152 -17.44 -2.73 2.64
N VAL A 153 -17.39 -3.39 3.80
CA VAL A 153 -17.54 -2.72 5.11
C VAL A 153 -16.39 -1.77 5.36
N LEU A 154 -15.16 -2.17 5.06
CA LEU A 154 -13.96 -1.35 5.23
C LEU A 154 -14.02 -0.12 4.32
N ALA A 155 -14.30 -0.31 3.02
CA ALA A 155 -14.45 0.78 2.05
C ALA A 155 -15.52 1.80 2.51
N LYS A 156 -16.71 1.31 2.83
CA LYS A 156 -17.81 2.16 3.30
C LYS A 156 -17.45 2.96 4.55
N ARG A 157 -16.75 2.34 5.52
CA ARG A 157 -16.29 3.02 6.72
C ARG A 157 -15.23 4.08 6.44
N ALA A 158 -14.39 3.84 5.44
CA ALA A 158 -13.38 4.81 4.99
C ALA A 158 -13.98 5.93 4.13
N GLY A 159 -15.24 5.83 3.70
CA GLY A 159 -15.88 6.79 2.80
C GLY A 159 -15.48 6.61 1.34
N LEU A 160 -15.19 5.37 0.95
CA LEU A 160 -14.74 4.98 -0.38
C LEU A 160 -15.76 4.06 -1.04
N GLU A 161 -15.74 4.04 -2.37
CA GLU A 161 -16.57 3.15 -3.19
C GLU A 161 -15.70 2.02 -3.77
N VAL A 162 -16.24 0.79 -3.76
CA VAL A 162 -15.57 -0.36 -4.39
C VAL A 162 -15.80 -0.29 -5.90
N VAL A 163 -14.71 -0.24 -6.68
CA VAL A 163 -14.76 -0.23 -8.15
C VAL A 163 -14.64 -1.65 -8.70
N SER A 164 -13.61 -2.38 -8.26
CA SER A 164 -13.36 -3.74 -8.72
C SER A 164 -12.56 -4.55 -7.71
N PHE A 165 -12.62 -5.86 -7.89
CA PHE A 165 -11.75 -6.82 -7.23
C PHE A 165 -11.27 -7.82 -8.28
N GLU A 166 -9.96 -8.00 -8.37
CA GLU A 166 -9.28 -8.95 -9.24
C GLU A 166 -8.67 -10.07 -8.40
N GLU A 167 -8.82 -11.30 -8.87
CA GLU A 167 -8.15 -12.47 -8.31
C GLU A 167 -7.53 -13.26 -9.47
N ASP A 168 -6.21 -13.43 -9.42
CA ASP A 168 -5.44 -14.20 -10.40
C ASP A 168 -4.33 -14.97 -9.69
N GLY A 169 -4.61 -16.21 -9.37
CA GLY A 169 -3.72 -17.05 -8.57
C GLY A 169 -3.53 -16.51 -7.16
N ASN A 170 -2.31 -16.12 -6.83
CA ASN A 170 -1.96 -15.53 -5.54
C ASN A 170 -2.06 -14.00 -5.54
N PHE A 171 -2.19 -13.39 -6.70
CA PHE A 171 -2.40 -11.95 -6.80
C PHE A 171 -3.88 -11.63 -6.61
N MET A 172 -4.17 -10.85 -5.60
CA MET A 172 -5.51 -10.33 -5.33
C MET A 172 -5.41 -8.82 -5.18
N ASN A 173 -6.21 -8.09 -5.95
CA ASN A 173 -6.17 -6.63 -5.99
C ASN A 173 -7.54 -6.02 -5.82
N TRP A 174 -7.62 -5.02 -5.00
CA TRP A 174 -8.85 -4.31 -4.65
C TRP A 174 -8.75 -2.84 -5.06
N VAL A 175 -9.63 -2.41 -5.95
CA VAL A 175 -9.66 -1.03 -6.43
C VAL A 175 -10.82 -0.28 -5.81
N LEU A 176 -10.49 0.85 -5.21
CA LEU A 176 -11.40 1.77 -4.53
C LEU A 176 -11.38 3.14 -5.23
N GLN A 177 -12.49 3.85 -5.14
CA GLN A 177 -12.60 5.22 -5.64
C GLN A 177 -12.93 6.18 -4.50
N LYS A 178 -12.28 7.33 -4.51
CA LYS A 178 -12.70 8.48 -3.73
C LYS A 178 -13.85 9.17 -4.47
N PRO A 179 -15.03 9.30 -3.85
CA PRO A 179 -16.17 10.02 -4.43
C PRO A 179 -15.87 11.47 -4.75
#